data_71e7d4ed3d7d5752726ecc3f0e1e529e
#
_entry.id   71e7d4ed3d7d5752726ecc3f0e1e529e
#
_cell.length_a   1.000
_cell.length_b   1.000
_cell.length_c   1.000
_cell.angle_alpha   90.00
_cell.angle_beta   90.00
_cell.angle_gamma   90.00
#
_symmetry.space_group_name_H-M   'P 1'
#
loop_
_entity.id
_entity.type
_entity.pdbx_description
1 polymer ?
#
loop_
_entity_poly.entity_id
_entity_poly.type
_entity_poly.pdbx_seq_one_letter_code
_entity_poly.pdbx_strand_id
1 'polypeptide(L)'
;DLHVRSRRQRQMCIRDSFHVAIESFEHDANIGTVVRTANAFLAETVHIVGRRRWNRRGAMVTDRYQHLQHHDTVEELIDWAHENGLTVVAVDNVPGSTPIETATLPERSLLLFGQEGPGISDASEQRADMVVSIAQFGSTRSINVGVAAGIVMHTWITEHADSSTAW
;
A
#
# COMPACT_ATOMS: atom_id res chain seq x y z
N ASP A 1 -21.68 29.01 3.63
CA ASP A 1 -22.23 27.79 2.98
C ASP A 1 -21.12 26.80 2.76
N LEU A 2 -20.90 25.97 3.76
CA LEU A 2 -20.03 24.81 3.65
C LEU A 2 -20.73 23.81 2.71
N HIS A 3 -20.25 23.73 1.48
CA HIS A 3 -20.69 22.70 0.56
C HIS A 3 -20.42 21.33 1.19
N VAL A 4 -21.45 20.73 1.74
CA VAL A 4 -21.44 19.34 2.16
C VAL A 4 -21.22 18.49 0.90
N ARG A 5 -19.97 18.13 0.65
CA ARG A 5 -19.67 17.18 -0.44
C ARG A 5 -20.50 15.93 -0.24
N SER A 6 -21.12 15.43 -1.29
CA SER A 6 -21.90 14.20 -1.22
C SER A 6 -20.99 13.04 -0.78
N ARG A 7 -21.56 12.01 -0.16
CA ARG A 7 -20.84 10.79 0.25
C ARG A 7 -20.00 10.21 -0.92
N ARG A 8 -20.57 10.25 -2.12
CA ARG A 8 -19.93 9.79 -3.35
C ARG A 8 -18.73 10.66 -3.76
N GLN A 9 -18.81 11.99 -3.57
CA GLN A 9 -17.70 12.91 -3.86
C GLN A 9 -16.55 12.77 -2.85
N ARG A 10 -16.86 12.49 -1.58
CA ARG A 10 -15.84 12.25 -0.55
C ARG A 10 -15.13 10.91 -0.76
N GLN A 11 -15.86 9.86 -1.14
CA GLN A 11 -15.27 8.57 -1.52
C GLN A 11 -14.39 8.69 -2.77
N MET A 12 -14.75 9.54 -3.73
CA MET A 12 -13.90 9.83 -4.90
C MET A 12 -12.59 10.54 -4.49
N CYS A 13 -12.61 11.44 -3.52
CA CYS A 13 -11.39 12.13 -3.06
C CYS A 13 -10.39 11.18 -2.38
N ILE A 14 -10.86 10.18 -1.64
CA ILE A 14 -9.99 9.15 -1.03
C ILE A 14 -9.46 8.21 -2.12
N ARG A 15 -10.32 7.80 -3.06
CA ARG A 15 -10.01 6.84 -4.11
C ARG A 15 -8.89 7.29 -5.04
N ASP A 16 -8.72 8.60 -5.23
CA ASP A 16 -7.72 9.17 -6.12
C ASP A 16 -6.42 9.57 -5.38
N SER A 17 -6.26 9.15 -4.12
CA SER A 17 -5.21 9.70 -3.27
C SER A 17 -4.08 8.72 -2.98
N PHE A 18 -4.34 7.43 -2.82
CA PHE A 18 -3.26 6.49 -2.56
C PHE A 18 -3.36 5.17 -3.33
N HIS A 19 -2.22 4.63 -3.63
CA HIS A 19 -2.01 3.36 -4.30
C HIS A 19 -1.28 2.40 -3.37
N VAL A 20 -1.38 1.11 -3.66
CA VAL A 20 -0.67 0.05 -2.94
C VAL A 20 0.13 -0.75 -3.93
N ALA A 21 1.36 -1.10 -3.60
CA ALA A 21 2.20 -1.94 -4.44
C ALA A 21 2.76 -3.14 -3.68
N ILE A 22 2.88 -4.24 -4.38
CA ILE A 22 3.35 -5.52 -3.86
C ILE A 22 4.51 -5.95 -4.72
N GLU A 23 5.71 -6.02 -4.14
CA GLU A 23 6.91 -6.45 -4.84
C GLU A 23 7.13 -7.95 -4.68
N SER A 24 6.89 -8.70 -5.76
CA SER A 24 7.29 -10.13 -5.88
C SER A 24 6.87 -11.05 -4.73
N PHE A 25 5.65 -10.92 -4.22
CA PHE A 25 5.16 -11.81 -3.17
C PHE A 25 5.16 -13.27 -3.63
N GLU A 26 5.71 -14.16 -2.81
CA GLU A 26 5.76 -15.59 -3.09
C GLU A 26 4.41 -16.26 -2.81
N HIS A 27 3.70 -15.83 -1.77
CA HIS A 27 2.45 -16.43 -1.33
C HIS A 27 1.23 -15.68 -1.86
N ASP A 28 0.47 -16.33 -2.73
CA ASP A 28 -0.77 -15.80 -3.31
C ASP A 28 -1.81 -15.37 -2.26
N ALA A 29 -1.82 -16.00 -1.08
CA ALA A 29 -2.69 -15.64 0.02
C ALA A 29 -2.45 -14.22 0.51
N ASN A 30 -1.19 -13.77 0.56
CA ASN A 30 -0.85 -12.42 0.98
C ASN A 30 -1.23 -11.38 -0.08
N ILE A 31 -1.07 -11.71 -1.37
CA ILE A 31 -1.59 -10.86 -2.46
C ILE A 31 -3.09 -10.67 -2.30
N GLY A 32 -3.83 -11.75 -2.11
CA GLY A 32 -5.28 -11.71 -1.91
C GLY A 32 -5.69 -10.88 -0.69
N THR A 33 -4.96 -11.01 0.42
CA THR A 33 -5.19 -10.23 1.64
C THR A 33 -4.98 -8.74 1.39
N VAL A 34 -3.90 -8.35 0.73
CA VAL A 34 -3.62 -6.94 0.41
C VAL A 34 -4.68 -6.37 -0.53
N VAL A 35 -5.05 -7.10 -1.60
CA VAL A 35 -6.10 -6.67 -2.54
C VAL A 35 -7.43 -6.43 -1.83
N ARG A 36 -7.81 -7.35 -0.93
CA ARG A 36 -9.05 -7.22 -0.16
C ARG A 36 -9.01 -6.01 0.79
N THR A 37 -7.90 -5.82 1.48
CA THR A 37 -7.73 -4.70 2.42
C THR A 37 -7.68 -3.36 1.67
N ALA A 38 -6.97 -3.29 0.55
CA ALA A 38 -6.93 -2.12 -0.33
C ALA A 38 -8.33 -1.71 -0.82
N ASN A 39 -9.15 -2.69 -1.19
CA ASN A 39 -10.54 -2.42 -1.56
C ASN A 39 -11.35 -1.86 -0.39
N ALA A 40 -11.16 -2.41 0.83
CA ALA A 40 -11.86 -1.93 2.02
C ALA A 40 -11.51 -0.48 2.37
N PHE A 41 -10.27 -0.06 2.12
CA PHE A 41 -9.78 1.29 2.38
C PHE A 41 -9.82 2.22 1.15
N LEU A 42 -10.42 1.78 0.05
CA LEU A 42 -10.59 2.56 -1.18
C LEU A 42 -9.26 3.01 -1.83
N ALA A 43 -8.20 2.20 -1.72
CA ALA A 43 -7.01 2.42 -2.54
C ALA A 43 -7.40 2.45 -4.02
N GLU A 44 -6.85 3.38 -4.79
CA GLU A 44 -7.19 3.54 -6.19
C GLU A 44 -6.81 2.28 -6.99
N THR A 45 -5.56 1.87 -6.88
CA THR A 45 -5.03 0.73 -7.63
C THR A 45 -4.10 -0.09 -6.74
N VAL A 46 -4.12 -1.40 -6.91
CA VAL A 46 -3.09 -2.30 -6.39
C VAL A 46 -2.16 -2.69 -7.54
N HIS A 47 -0.89 -2.35 -7.39
CA HIS A 47 0.16 -2.65 -8.33
C HIS A 47 0.86 -3.95 -7.92
N ILE A 48 1.03 -4.86 -8.88
CA ILE A 48 1.71 -6.13 -8.67
C ILE A 48 2.98 -6.13 -9.51
N VAL A 49 4.13 -6.23 -8.85
CA VAL A 49 5.44 -6.24 -9.52
C VAL A 49 5.92 -7.67 -9.70
N GLY A 50 6.40 -7.99 -10.87
CA GLY A 50 7.03 -9.26 -11.23
C GLY A 50 6.03 -10.34 -11.61
N ARG A 51 5.35 -10.92 -10.66
CA ARG A 51 4.49 -12.08 -10.89
C ARG A 51 3.14 -11.71 -11.53
N ARG A 52 2.89 -12.13 -12.77
CA ARG A 52 1.63 -11.84 -13.50
C ARG A 52 0.45 -12.71 -13.08
N ARG A 53 0.70 -13.94 -12.62
CA ARG A 53 -0.35 -14.91 -12.30
C ARG A 53 -0.29 -15.29 -10.83
N TRP A 54 -1.40 -15.17 -10.13
CA TRP A 54 -1.57 -15.55 -8.75
C TRP A 54 -2.98 -16.13 -8.51
N ASN A 55 -3.15 -16.90 -7.44
CA ASN A 55 -4.43 -17.49 -7.07
C ASN A 55 -5.34 -16.46 -6.40
N ARG A 56 -6.36 -16.02 -7.12
CA ARG A 56 -7.27 -14.95 -6.69
C ARG A 56 -8.27 -15.34 -5.58
N ARG A 57 -8.29 -16.61 -5.15
CA ARG A 57 -9.21 -17.06 -4.09
C ARG A 57 -9.05 -16.29 -2.79
N GLY A 58 -7.81 -15.89 -2.43
CA GLY A 58 -7.53 -15.10 -1.24
C GLY A 58 -8.14 -13.70 -1.25
N ALA A 59 -8.41 -13.14 -2.41
CA ALA A 59 -9.06 -11.84 -2.56
C ALA A 59 -10.58 -11.89 -2.32
N MET A 60 -11.18 -13.07 -2.16
CA MET A 60 -12.62 -13.23 -1.89
C MET A 60 -13.50 -12.42 -2.86
N VAL A 61 -13.18 -12.51 -4.16
CA VAL A 61 -13.88 -11.81 -5.27
C VAL A 61 -13.62 -10.28 -5.32
N THR A 62 -12.95 -9.68 -4.34
CA THR A 62 -12.69 -8.23 -4.34
C THR A 62 -11.76 -7.78 -5.46
N ASP A 63 -10.98 -8.71 -6.03
CA ASP A 63 -10.16 -8.47 -7.22
C ASP A 63 -10.97 -8.06 -8.47
N ARG A 64 -12.29 -8.29 -8.49
CA ARG A 64 -13.20 -7.84 -9.54
C ARG A 64 -13.60 -6.37 -9.40
N TYR A 65 -13.45 -5.81 -8.21
CA TYR A 65 -13.86 -4.45 -7.87
C TYR A 65 -12.68 -3.52 -7.62
N GLN A 66 -11.48 -4.10 -7.44
CA GLN A 66 -10.23 -3.38 -7.24
C GLN A 66 -9.48 -3.25 -8.56
N HIS A 67 -9.01 -2.04 -8.88
CA HIS A 67 -8.11 -1.85 -10.00
C HIS A 67 -6.78 -2.53 -9.72
N LEU A 68 -6.36 -3.39 -10.64
CA LEU A 68 -5.08 -4.09 -10.58
C LEU A 68 -4.23 -3.69 -11.78
N GLN A 69 -2.98 -3.32 -11.54
CA GLN A 69 -2.00 -3.01 -12.56
C GLN A 69 -0.74 -3.85 -12.33
N HIS A 70 -0.16 -4.35 -13.41
CA HIS A 70 1.06 -5.14 -13.36
C HIS A 70 2.24 -4.33 -13.89
N HIS A 71 3.41 -4.48 -13.23
CA HIS A 71 4.70 -3.98 -13.66
C HIS A 71 5.69 -5.12 -13.70
N ASP A 72 6.57 -5.15 -14.72
CA ASP A 72 7.56 -6.21 -14.83
C ASP A 72 8.68 -6.02 -13.80
N THR A 73 9.03 -4.77 -13.47
CA THR A 73 10.07 -4.44 -12.48
C THR A 73 9.60 -3.36 -11.51
N VAL A 74 10.29 -3.25 -10.38
CA VAL A 74 10.00 -2.21 -9.39
C VAL A 74 10.43 -0.83 -9.88
N GLU A 75 11.45 -0.76 -10.70
CA GLU A 75 11.91 0.49 -11.31
C GLU A 75 10.83 1.09 -12.21
N GLU A 76 10.17 0.26 -13.04
CA GLU A 76 9.03 0.70 -13.86
C GLU A 76 7.87 1.23 -13.00
N LEU A 77 7.59 0.55 -11.88
CA LEU A 77 6.57 1.00 -10.95
C LEU A 77 6.91 2.35 -10.34
N ILE A 78 8.16 2.54 -9.87
CA ILE A 78 8.59 3.78 -9.22
C ILE A 78 8.59 4.95 -10.23
N ASP A 79 9.06 4.72 -11.45
CA ASP A 79 9.00 5.72 -12.52
C ASP A 79 7.55 6.13 -12.81
N TRP A 80 6.67 5.15 -12.95
CA TRP A 80 5.25 5.38 -13.12
C TRP A 80 4.66 6.20 -11.95
N ALA A 81 5.01 5.88 -10.70
CA ALA A 81 4.52 6.60 -9.53
C ALA A 81 4.94 8.08 -9.54
N HIS A 82 6.21 8.34 -9.81
CA HIS A 82 6.72 9.71 -9.90
C HIS A 82 6.08 10.50 -11.04
N GLU A 83 5.90 9.89 -12.21
CA GLU A 83 5.20 10.51 -13.35
C GLU A 83 3.74 10.85 -13.03
N ASN A 84 3.11 10.10 -12.14
CA ASN A 84 1.73 10.34 -11.67
C ASN A 84 1.66 11.22 -10.41
N GLY A 85 2.78 11.77 -9.95
CA GLY A 85 2.85 12.69 -8.80
C GLY A 85 2.56 12.00 -7.47
N LEU A 86 2.92 10.73 -7.33
CA LEU A 86 2.83 9.96 -6.10
C LEU A 86 4.17 9.96 -5.37
N THR A 87 4.14 10.08 -4.05
CA THR A 87 5.30 9.83 -3.20
C THR A 87 5.41 8.34 -2.92
N VAL A 88 6.56 7.76 -3.23
CA VAL A 88 6.82 6.33 -2.99
C VAL A 88 7.24 6.12 -1.54
N VAL A 89 6.41 5.43 -0.78
CA VAL A 89 6.62 5.08 0.62
C VAL A 89 6.89 3.58 0.70
N ALA A 90 8.14 3.20 0.81
CA ALA A 90 8.53 1.80 1.01
C ALA A 90 8.38 1.40 2.48
N VAL A 91 7.95 0.17 2.73
CA VAL A 91 7.65 -0.33 4.07
C VAL A 91 8.55 -1.51 4.39
N ASP A 92 9.51 -1.29 5.28
CA ASP A 92 10.37 -2.36 5.81
C ASP A 92 11.12 -1.90 7.07
N ASN A 93 11.55 -2.86 7.90
CA ASN A 93 12.35 -2.63 9.10
C ASN A 93 13.85 -2.60 8.77
N VAL A 94 14.26 -1.65 7.95
CA VAL A 94 15.67 -1.46 7.57
C VAL A 94 16.32 -0.34 8.40
N PRO A 95 17.66 -0.35 8.56
CA PRO A 95 18.37 0.72 9.23
C PRO A 95 18.08 2.08 8.57
N GLY A 96 17.73 3.08 9.37
CA GLY A 96 17.41 4.42 8.86
C GLY A 96 15.94 4.63 8.46
N SER A 97 15.09 3.60 8.52
CA SER A 97 13.64 3.77 8.34
C SER A 97 13.02 4.59 9.47
N THR A 98 11.98 5.33 9.16
CA THR A 98 11.22 6.12 10.14
C THR A 98 10.07 5.26 10.70
N PRO A 99 9.90 5.14 12.02
CA PRO A 99 8.76 4.44 12.59
C PRO A 99 7.44 5.09 12.12
N ILE A 100 6.50 4.28 11.63
CA ILE A 100 5.22 4.75 11.12
C ILE A 100 4.40 5.47 12.20
N GLU A 101 4.63 5.12 13.46
CA GLU A 101 3.98 5.74 14.62
C GLU A 101 4.34 7.23 14.80
N THR A 102 5.43 7.67 14.16
CA THR A 102 5.92 9.06 14.20
C THR A 102 6.03 9.70 12.83
N ALA A 103 5.88 8.91 11.77
CA ALA A 103 5.91 9.40 10.41
C ALA A 103 4.58 10.09 10.05
N THR A 104 4.62 11.04 9.14
CA THR A 104 3.43 11.56 8.46
C THR A 104 3.44 11.04 7.04
N LEU A 105 2.41 10.30 6.66
CA LEU A 105 2.30 9.75 5.32
C LEU A 105 1.75 10.82 4.35
N PRO A 106 2.36 11.00 3.19
CA PRO A 106 1.84 11.94 2.18
C PRO A 106 0.43 11.53 1.71
N GLU A 107 -0.41 12.53 1.40
CA GLU A 107 -1.77 12.28 0.90
C GLU A 107 -1.75 11.50 -0.42
N ARG A 108 -0.87 11.88 -1.34
CA ARG A 108 -0.69 11.17 -2.61
C ARG A 108 0.48 10.20 -2.51
N SER A 109 0.19 8.96 -2.13
CA SER A 109 1.20 7.95 -1.84
C SER A 109 1.06 6.67 -2.66
N LEU A 110 2.20 6.07 -3.00
CA LEU A 110 2.31 4.66 -3.35
C LEU A 110 2.92 3.91 -2.16
N LEU A 111 2.13 3.12 -1.45
CA LEU A 111 2.57 2.29 -0.32
C LEU A 111 3.16 0.99 -0.87
N LEU A 112 4.48 0.85 -0.84
CA LEU A 112 5.22 -0.26 -1.45
C LEU A 112 5.67 -1.26 -0.39
N PHE A 113 5.22 -2.50 -0.54
CA PHE A 113 5.54 -3.63 0.35
C PHE A 113 6.46 -4.62 -0.35
N GLY A 114 7.54 -5.01 0.33
CA GLY A 114 8.56 -5.92 -0.17
C GLY A 114 8.18 -7.39 -0.11
N GLN A 115 9.11 -8.21 -0.56
CA GLN A 115 9.00 -9.67 -0.59
C GLN A 115 8.93 -10.26 0.82
N GLU A 116 8.29 -11.41 0.93
CA GLU A 116 8.33 -12.22 2.14
C GLU A 116 9.72 -12.81 2.34
N GLY A 117 10.29 -12.57 3.50
CA GLY A 117 11.65 -12.97 3.83
C GLY A 117 12.70 -11.91 3.49
N PRO A 118 13.03 -11.65 2.22
CA PRO A 118 14.03 -10.61 1.87
C PRO A 118 13.62 -9.17 2.20
N GLY A 119 12.30 -8.87 2.23
CA GLY A 119 11.83 -7.50 2.38
C GLY A 119 11.79 -6.72 1.06
N ILE A 120 11.94 -5.40 1.13
CA ILE A 120 12.04 -4.55 -0.05
C ILE A 120 13.37 -4.80 -0.78
N SER A 121 13.36 -4.68 -2.11
CA SER A 121 14.59 -4.78 -2.90
C SER A 121 15.49 -3.57 -2.70
N ASP A 122 16.79 -3.73 -3.03
CA ASP A 122 17.75 -2.62 -3.03
C ASP A 122 17.26 -1.45 -3.90
N ALA A 123 16.64 -1.76 -5.03
CA ALA A 123 16.08 -0.74 -5.92
C ALA A 123 14.93 0.04 -5.25
N SER A 124 14.05 -0.66 -4.52
CA SER A 124 12.97 -0.03 -3.74
C SER A 124 13.54 0.84 -2.62
N GLU A 125 14.52 0.35 -1.87
CA GLU A 125 15.14 1.10 -0.77
C GLU A 125 15.84 2.38 -1.26
N GLN A 126 16.58 2.27 -2.38
CA GLN A 126 17.36 3.41 -2.92
C GLN A 126 16.50 4.45 -3.63
N ARG A 127 15.37 4.06 -4.22
CA ARG A 127 14.56 4.93 -5.08
C ARG A 127 13.25 5.39 -4.43
N ALA A 128 12.86 4.81 -3.28
CA ALA A 128 11.72 5.30 -2.52
C ALA A 128 12.00 6.72 -1.98
N ASP A 129 10.97 7.54 -1.94
CA ASP A 129 11.07 8.91 -1.38
C ASP A 129 11.17 8.88 0.14
N MET A 130 10.60 7.85 0.77
CA MET A 130 10.76 7.57 2.18
C MET A 130 10.64 6.07 2.47
N VAL A 131 11.29 5.63 3.55
CA VAL A 131 11.16 4.28 4.07
C VAL A 131 10.61 4.34 5.47
N VAL A 132 9.50 3.63 5.71
CA VAL A 132 8.86 3.55 7.02
C VAL A 132 8.91 2.14 7.58
N SER A 133 8.97 2.03 8.89
CA SER A 133 8.94 0.75 9.61
C SER A 133 7.78 0.71 10.59
N ILE A 134 7.33 -0.50 10.94
CA ILE A 134 6.37 -0.73 12.02
C ILE A 134 7.17 -1.13 13.26
N ALA A 135 7.02 -0.40 14.36
CA ALA A 135 7.73 -0.71 15.61
C ALA A 135 7.34 -2.11 16.12
N GLN A 136 8.35 -2.95 16.35
CA GLN A 136 8.19 -4.31 16.85
C GLN A 136 8.99 -4.50 18.14
N PHE A 137 8.36 -5.03 19.18
CA PHE A 137 8.94 -5.19 20.51
C PHE A 137 9.15 -6.65 20.90
N GLY A 138 8.79 -7.57 20.03
CA GLY A 138 8.93 -9.01 20.24
C GLY A 138 10.27 -9.56 19.76
N SER A 139 10.43 -10.88 19.84
CA SER A 139 11.63 -11.59 19.37
C SER A 139 11.63 -11.86 17.87
N THR A 140 10.49 -11.75 17.19
CA THR A 140 10.37 -11.89 15.74
C THR A 140 10.86 -10.63 15.04
N ARG A 141 11.59 -10.80 13.93
CA ARG A 141 12.13 -9.68 13.15
C ARG A 141 11.16 -9.10 12.13
N SER A 142 10.10 -9.84 11.83
CA SER A 142 9.11 -9.42 10.85
C SER A 142 7.71 -9.92 11.22
N ILE A 143 6.71 -9.18 10.80
CA ILE A 143 5.30 -9.59 10.82
C ILE A 143 4.87 -9.99 9.41
N ASN A 144 3.76 -10.72 9.30
CA ASN A 144 3.20 -11.08 8.00
C ASN A 144 2.95 -9.82 7.16
N VAL A 145 3.35 -9.85 5.90
CA VAL A 145 3.29 -8.69 5.00
C VAL A 145 1.85 -8.22 4.73
N GLY A 146 0.88 -9.12 4.68
CA GLY A 146 -0.53 -8.74 4.56
C GLY A 146 -1.04 -8.00 5.80
N VAL A 147 -0.53 -8.35 6.98
CA VAL A 147 -0.80 -7.63 8.24
C VAL A 147 -0.11 -6.27 8.23
N ALA A 148 1.17 -6.22 7.85
CA ALA A 148 1.91 -4.97 7.72
C ALA A 148 1.19 -3.99 6.77
N ALA A 149 0.75 -4.49 5.62
CA ALA A 149 -0.01 -3.70 4.65
C ALA A 149 -1.31 -3.15 5.25
N GLY A 150 -2.03 -3.96 6.03
CA GLY A 150 -3.24 -3.52 6.74
C GLY A 150 -2.96 -2.39 7.73
N ILE A 151 -1.90 -2.49 8.51
CA ILE A 151 -1.49 -1.48 9.48
C ILE A 151 -1.17 -0.16 8.77
N VAL A 152 -0.32 -0.19 7.74
CA VAL A 152 0.12 1.02 7.03
C VAL A 152 -1.04 1.68 6.29
N MET A 153 -1.87 0.92 5.60
CA MET A 153 -3.08 1.44 4.96
C MET A 153 -4.04 2.08 5.98
N HIS A 154 -4.21 1.46 7.16
CA HIS A 154 -5.05 2.01 8.20
C HIS A 154 -4.46 3.31 8.77
N THR A 155 -3.14 3.38 8.95
CA THR A 155 -2.47 4.62 9.38
C THR A 155 -2.74 5.74 8.38
N TRP A 156 -2.57 5.47 7.07
CA TRP A 156 -2.89 6.45 6.04
C TRP A 156 -4.35 6.92 6.11
N ILE A 157 -5.30 5.99 6.31
CA ILE A 157 -6.73 6.31 6.45
C ILE A 157 -6.98 7.20 7.66
N THR A 158 -6.33 6.95 8.80
CA THR A 158 -6.53 7.78 10.01
C THR A 158 -6.01 9.21 9.84
N GLU A 159 -5.01 9.41 9.00
CA GLU A 159 -4.46 10.73 8.72
C GLU A 159 -5.29 11.52 7.69
N HIS A 160 -5.87 10.86 6.69
CA HIS A 160 -6.43 11.53 5.51
C HIS A 160 -7.93 11.35 5.30
N ALA A 161 -8.56 10.36 5.95
CA ALA A 161 -9.97 10.08 5.76
C ALA A 161 -10.83 10.60 6.92
N ASP A 162 -11.99 11.13 6.58
CA ASP A 162 -13.02 11.45 7.55
C ASP A 162 -13.80 10.18 7.93
N SER A 163 -13.46 9.60 9.08
CA SER A 163 -14.07 8.36 9.58
C SER A 163 -15.59 8.49 9.83
N SER A 164 -16.13 9.71 9.99
CA SER A 164 -17.57 9.94 10.11
C SER A 164 -18.34 9.61 8.82
N THR A 165 -17.63 9.46 7.70
CA THR A 165 -18.20 9.08 6.41
C THR A 165 -18.14 7.59 6.12
N ALA A 166 -17.52 6.79 6.99
CA ALA A 166 -17.54 5.34 6.91
C ALA A 166 -18.96 4.79 7.09
N TRP A 167 -19.20 3.62 6.52
CA TRP A 167 -20.52 2.97 6.60
C TRP A 167 -20.60 2.03 7.80
#